data_cf48524e53a9357d55549de4bf77a9c5
#
_entry.id   cf48524e53a9357d55549de4bf77a9c5
#
_cell.length_a   1.000
_cell.length_b   1.000
_cell.length_c   1.000
_cell.angle_alpha   90.00
_cell.angle_beta   90.00
_cell.angle_gamma   90.00
#
_symmetry.space_group_name_H-M   'P 1'
#
loop_
_entity.id
_entity.type
_entity.pdbx_description
1 polymer ?
#
loop_
_entity_poly.entity_id
_entity_poly.type
_entity_poly.pdbx_seq_one_letter_code
_entity_poly.pdbx_strand_id
1 'polypeptide(L)'
;DALDVNEDETGWTNGGGAITYAVETAKAGPGRKRQPFDYEITFADDIVSNGFSNNLPLPFQVVNLTNGNQPIDVFVTDLDRDGEWDVNESIIFLDIVNDRLTASWQVTFDDVGTFPGSGDVFYVETTKPFAASDAFDFSTVAAAADADLVAEELRDIYVVPNPYVATNQLEPRNPVSRSERGDRRLYFANVPAQATIR
;
A
#
# COMPACT_ATOMS: atom_id res chain seq x y z
N ASP A 1 -3.78 -4.15 -8.07
CA ASP A 1 -2.96 -4.30 -6.88
C ASP A 1 -2.76 -5.76 -6.58
N ALA A 2 -1.54 -6.13 -6.22
CA ALA A 2 -1.25 -7.51 -5.86
C ALA A 2 -1.86 -7.81 -4.49
N LEU A 3 -2.51 -8.97 -4.35
CA LEU A 3 -2.96 -9.47 -3.05
C LEU A 3 -1.74 -9.63 -2.13
N ASP A 4 -1.74 -8.92 -1.01
CA ASP A 4 -0.68 -8.93 -0.01
C ASP A 4 -1.24 -8.73 1.39
N VAL A 5 -0.39 -8.72 2.38
CA VAL A 5 -0.74 -8.37 3.76
C VAL A 5 -0.88 -6.85 3.87
N ASN A 6 -1.89 -6.39 4.57
CA ASN A 6 -2.02 -5.00 4.98
C ASN A 6 -1.19 -4.78 6.27
N GLU A 7 0.03 -4.30 6.12
CA GLU A 7 0.97 -4.14 7.24
C GLU A 7 0.49 -3.11 8.27
N ASP A 8 -0.31 -2.13 7.86
CA ASP A 8 -0.79 -1.07 8.76
C ASP A 8 -1.87 -1.57 9.73
N GLU A 9 -2.62 -2.63 9.35
CA GLU A 9 -3.73 -3.17 10.13
C GLU A 9 -3.40 -4.57 10.72
N THR A 10 -2.30 -5.19 10.27
CA THR A 10 -1.85 -6.50 10.79
C THR A 10 -1.02 -6.31 12.03
N GLY A 11 -1.33 -7.09 13.08
CA GLY A 11 -0.57 -7.03 14.31
C GLY A 11 -1.32 -7.53 15.54
N TRP A 12 -0.73 -7.29 16.70
CA TRP A 12 -1.32 -7.62 17.97
C TRP A 12 -2.48 -6.67 18.31
N THR A 13 -3.67 -7.21 18.46
CA THR A 13 -4.88 -6.47 18.85
C THR A 13 -5.14 -6.54 20.35
N ASN A 14 -4.61 -7.57 21.02
CA ASN A 14 -4.59 -7.71 22.46
C ASN A 14 -3.31 -8.43 22.88
N GLY A 15 -2.65 -7.98 23.94
CA GLY A 15 -1.41 -8.59 24.45
C GLY A 15 -0.26 -8.61 23.44
N GLY A 16 0.74 -9.43 23.64
CA GLY A 16 1.80 -9.78 22.68
C GLY A 16 2.67 -8.65 22.12
N GLY A 17 2.40 -7.40 22.46
CA GLY A 17 2.93 -6.21 21.78
C GLY A 17 4.46 -6.02 21.80
N ALA A 18 5.19 -6.82 22.56
CA ALA A 18 6.66 -6.84 22.53
C ALA A 18 7.23 -7.88 21.56
N ILE A 19 6.39 -8.78 21.04
CA ILE A 19 6.79 -9.87 20.14
C ILE A 19 6.67 -9.37 18.72
N THR A 20 7.79 -9.31 18.02
CA THR A 20 7.82 -8.96 16.60
C THR A 20 7.47 -10.16 15.74
N TYR A 21 7.04 -9.91 14.51
CA TYR A 21 6.48 -10.94 13.64
C TYR A 21 6.81 -10.70 12.17
N ALA A 22 6.69 -11.76 11.38
CA ALA A 22 6.67 -11.70 9.94
C ALA A 22 5.45 -12.44 9.40
N VAL A 23 4.71 -11.82 8.47
CA VAL A 23 3.63 -12.45 7.73
C VAL A 23 4.01 -12.54 6.27
N GLU A 24 3.99 -13.73 5.72
CA GLU A 24 4.47 -14.01 4.37
C GLU A 24 3.53 -14.99 3.65
N THR A 25 3.71 -15.13 2.35
CA THR A 25 3.07 -16.25 1.62
C THR A 25 3.59 -17.58 2.15
N ALA A 26 2.70 -18.55 2.35
CA ALA A 26 3.06 -19.88 2.83
C ALA A 26 4.22 -20.51 2.02
N LYS A 27 5.30 -20.88 2.70
CA LYS A 27 6.49 -21.50 2.09
C LYS A 27 6.39 -23.03 2.00
N ALA A 28 5.50 -23.62 2.79
CA ALA A 28 5.23 -25.06 2.81
C ALA A 28 3.72 -25.35 2.75
N GLY A 29 3.32 -26.61 2.64
CA GLY A 29 1.92 -27.04 2.61
C GLY A 29 1.35 -27.25 1.21
N PRO A 30 0.12 -27.75 1.12
CA PRO A 30 -0.55 -28.08 -0.13
C PRO A 30 -1.03 -26.81 -0.88
N GLY A 31 -1.05 -26.85 -2.20
CA GLY A 31 -1.75 -25.90 -3.06
C GLY A 31 -1.43 -24.41 -2.83
N ARG A 32 -0.20 -24.10 -2.42
CA ARG A 32 0.25 -22.75 -2.00
C ARG A 32 -0.26 -21.64 -2.89
N LYS A 33 -1.15 -20.80 -2.34
CA LYS A 33 -1.71 -19.66 -3.05
C LYS A 33 -2.24 -18.64 -2.05
N ARG A 34 -1.84 -17.40 -2.18
CA ARG A 34 -2.40 -16.29 -1.41
C ARG A 34 -3.92 -16.26 -1.53
N GLN A 35 -4.59 -16.04 -0.41
CA GLN A 35 -6.04 -15.89 -0.34
C GLN A 35 -6.37 -14.52 0.25
N PRO A 36 -7.44 -13.85 -0.23
CA PRO A 36 -7.86 -12.55 0.26
C PRO A 36 -8.71 -12.69 1.53
N PHE A 37 -8.20 -13.42 2.51
CA PHE A 37 -8.89 -13.69 3.77
C PHE A 37 -8.15 -13.03 4.92
N ASP A 38 -8.92 -12.57 5.89
CA ASP A 38 -8.40 -12.05 7.15
C ASP A 38 -8.46 -13.14 8.21
N TYR A 39 -7.50 -13.12 9.13
CA TYR A 39 -7.36 -14.17 10.13
C TYR A 39 -7.10 -13.59 11.51
N GLU A 40 -7.49 -14.37 12.51
CA GLU A 40 -7.22 -14.10 13.91
C GLU A 40 -6.57 -15.32 14.54
N ILE A 41 -5.48 -15.11 15.26
CA ILE A 41 -4.83 -16.12 16.11
C ILE A 41 -5.13 -15.74 17.55
N THR A 42 -5.82 -16.60 18.28
CA THR A 42 -6.08 -16.42 19.70
C THR A 42 -5.27 -17.44 20.50
N PHE A 43 -4.46 -16.94 21.45
CA PHE A 43 -3.60 -17.76 22.30
C PHE A 43 -4.29 -18.15 23.61
N ALA A 44 -3.88 -19.28 24.17
CA ALA A 44 -4.39 -19.83 25.41
C ALA A 44 -3.25 -20.47 26.23
N ASP A 45 -3.47 -20.65 27.54
CA ASP A 45 -2.51 -21.38 28.39
C ASP A 45 -2.63 -22.91 28.19
N ASP A 46 -3.80 -23.38 27.80
CA ASP A 46 -4.08 -24.79 27.54
C ASP A 46 -3.98 -25.10 26.03
N ILE A 47 -3.78 -26.38 25.70
CA ILE A 47 -3.85 -26.86 24.32
C ILE A 47 -5.29 -26.77 23.81
N VAL A 48 -5.50 -25.97 22.77
CA VAL A 48 -6.84 -25.69 22.20
C VAL A 48 -7.01 -26.20 20.78
N SER A 49 -5.91 -26.53 20.08
CA SER A 49 -5.93 -27.10 18.75
C SER A 49 -4.76 -28.05 18.50
N ASN A 50 -4.68 -28.63 17.33
CA ASN A 50 -3.57 -29.50 16.93
C ASN A 50 -3.13 -29.16 15.49
N GLY A 51 -1.84 -29.26 15.26
CA GLY A 51 -1.25 -29.09 13.94
C GLY A 51 -1.75 -30.15 12.94
N PHE A 52 -2.10 -29.69 11.75
CA PHE A 52 -2.50 -30.56 10.65
C PHE A 52 -1.36 -31.51 10.27
N SER A 53 -1.65 -32.78 10.13
CA SER A 53 -0.77 -33.89 9.74
C SER A 53 0.25 -34.37 10.79
N ASN A 54 0.82 -33.52 11.62
CA ASN A 54 1.75 -33.95 12.68
C ASN A 54 1.11 -34.07 14.07
N ASN A 55 -0.13 -33.60 14.20
CA ASN A 55 -0.90 -33.60 15.45
C ASN A 55 -0.15 -32.91 16.61
N LEU A 56 0.68 -31.92 16.30
CA LEU A 56 1.43 -31.12 17.27
C LEU A 56 0.43 -30.38 18.17
N PRO A 57 0.53 -30.47 19.50
CA PRO A 57 -0.37 -29.74 20.40
C PRO A 57 -0.10 -28.24 20.33
N LEU A 58 -1.16 -27.44 20.12
CA LEU A 58 -1.04 -26.01 19.92
C LEU A 58 -1.81 -25.22 20.99
N PRO A 59 -1.16 -24.24 21.66
CA PRO A 59 -1.80 -23.36 22.64
C PRO A 59 -2.50 -22.18 21.96
N PHE A 60 -2.93 -22.33 20.72
CA PHE A 60 -3.65 -21.28 19.97
C PHE A 60 -4.64 -21.88 18.97
N GLN A 61 -5.58 -21.07 18.56
CA GLN A 61 -6.51 -21.38 17.47
C GLN A 61 -6.44 -20.28 16.43
N VAL A 62 -6.55 -20.64 15.15
CA VAL A 62 -6.65 -19.71 14.04
C VAL A 62 -8.05 -19.74 13.46
N VAL A 63 -8.62 -18.56 13.24
CA VAL A 63 -9.96 -18.37 12.69
C VAL A 63 -9.86 -17.56 11.39
N ASN A 64 -10.53 -18.03 10.34
CA ASN A 64 -10.72 -17.24 9.11
C ASN A 64 -11.94 -16.33 9.29
N LEU A 65 -11.71 -15.03 9.42
CA LEU A 65 -12.74 -14.02 9.69
C LEU A 65 -13.57 -13.70 8.45
N THR A 66 -12.97 -13.80 7.29
CA THR A 66 -13.65 -13.49 6.02
C THR A 66 -14.63 -14.60 5.62
N ASN A 67 -14.34 -15.84 5.97
CA ASN A 67 -15.17 -16.99 5.63
C ASN A 67 -16.02 -17.49 6.80
N GLY A 68 -16.80 -16.60 7.39
CA GLY A 68 -17.81 -16.93 8.39
C GLY A 68 -17.27 -17.20 9.80
N ASN A 69 -16.13 -16.65 10.15
CA ASN A 69 -15.47 -16.82 11.46
C ASN A 69 -15.30 -18.29 11.83
N GLN A 70 -14.82 -19.09 10.88
CA GLN A 70 -14.61 -20.51 11.11
C GLN A 70 -13.18 -20.80 11.52
N PRO A 71 -12.97 -21.66 12.54
CA PRO A 71 -11.65 -22.22 12.79
C PRO A 71 -11.10 -22.93 11.57
N ILE A 72 -9.81 -22.75 11.32
CA ILE A 72 -9.10 -23.42 10.21
C ILE A 72 -8.00 -24.31 10.75
N ASP A 73 -7.63 -25.31 9.96
CA ASP A 73 -6.46 -26.11 10.22
C ASP A 73 -5.18 -25.28 10.00
N VAL A 74 -4.14 -25.60 10.74
CA VAL A 74 -2.82 -25.00 10.57
C VAL A 74 -1.76 -26.08 10.43
N PHE A 75 -0.78 -25.82 9.59
CA PHE A 75 0.42 -26.63 9.52
C PHE A 75 1.55 -25.91 10.23
N VAL A 76 2.15 -26.56 11.21
CA VAL A 76 3.29 -26.03 11.96
C VAL A 76 4.47 -26.98 11.75
N THR A 77 5.63 -26.39 11.47
CA THR A 77 6.86 -27.17 11.33
C THR A 77 7.57 -27.19 12.68
N ASP A 78 7.55 -28.33 13.36
CA ASP A 78 8.36 -28.59 14.53
C ASP A 78 9.84 -28.71 14.08
N LEU A 79 10.60 -27.64 14.28
CA LEU A 79 11.96 -27.48 13.73
C LEU A 79 13.00 -28.27 14.52
N ASP A 80 12.88 -28.30 15.82
CA ASP A 80 13.81 -28.97 16.72
C ASP A 80 13.35 -30.38 17.11
N ARG A 81 12.10 -30.72 16.78
CA ARG A 81 11.45 -32.03 16.99
C ARG A 81 11.28 -32.41 18.46
N ASP A 82 10.96 -31.44 19.27
CA ASP A 82 10.67 -31.65 20.69
C ASP A 82 9.20 -32.03 20.93
N GLY A 83 8.33 -31.83 19.94
CA GLY A 83 6.90 -32.16 20.00
C GLY A 83 6.04 -31.08 20.64
N GLU A 84 6.57 -29.88 20.79
CA GLU A 84 5.91 -28.68 21.27
C GLU A 84 5.95 -27.59 20.15
N TRP A 85 5.17 -26.55 20.28
CA TRP A 85 5.26 -25.40 19.39
C TRP A 85 6.13 -24.33 20.03
N ASP A 86 7.13 -23.89 19.27
CA ASP A 86 7.97 -22.78 19.62
C ASP A 86 7.60 -21.50 18.89
N VAL A 87 7.78 -20.37 19.54
CA VAL A 87 7.38 -19.04 19.03
C VAL A 87 8.00 -18.70 17.67
N ASN A 88 9.20 -19.20 17.38
CA ASN A 88 9.92 -19.01 16.12
C ASN A 88 9.52 -20.01 15.00
N GLU A 89 8.60 -20.90 15.31
CA GLU A 89 8.06 -21.85 14.33
C GLU A 89 6.88 -21.28 13.57
N SER A 90 6.96 -21.40 12.23
CA SER A 90 5.95 -20.80 11.37
C SER A 90 4.60 -21.49 11.48
N ILE A 91 3.56 -20.69 11.66
CA ILE A 91 2.15 -21.11 11.63
C ILE A 91 1.63 -20.88 10.21
N ILE A 92 1.34 -21.94 9.49
CA ILE A 92 0.85 -21.89 8.10
C ILE A 92 -0.65 -22.10 8.09
N PHE A 93 -1.39 -21.17 7.53
CA PHE A 93 -2.85 -21.20 7.45
C PHE A 93 -3.30 -22.11 6.30
N LEU A 94 -4.23 -23.02 6.60
CA LEU A 94 -4.78 -23.99 5.65
C LEU A 94 -6.26 -23.70 5.41
N ASP A 95 -6.57 -23.15 4.26
CA ASP A 95 -7.94 -22.85 3.85
C ASP A 95 -8.47 -23.92 2.89
N ILE A 96 -9.79 -24.14 2.90
CA ILE A 96 -10.46 -24.93 1.87
C ILE A 96 -10.95 -23.98 0.78
N VAL A 97 -10.30 -24.04 -0.38
CA VAL A 97 -10.63 -23.22 -1.55
C VAL A 97 -11.00 -24.12 -2.72
N ASN A 98 -12.23 -23.99 -3.22
CA ASN A 98 -12.76 -24.86 -4.28
C ASN A 98 -12.60 -26.37 -3.96
N ASP A 99 -12.99 -26.75 -2.77
CA ASP A 99 -12.89 -28.13 -2.22
C ASP A 99 -11.45 -28.69 -2.16
N ARG A 100 -10.45 -27.79 -2.10
CA ARG A 100 -9.05 -28.16 -1.98
C ARG A 100 -8.39 -27.46 -0.81
N LEU A 101 -7.64 -28.23 -0.04
CA LEU A 101 -6.78 -27.66 1.00
C LEU A 101 -5.68 -26.83 0.36
N THR A 102 -5.55 -25.58 0.80
CA THR A 102 -4.63 -24.58 0.23
C THR A 102 -3.90 -23.87 1.35
N ALA A 103 -2.58 -23.92 1.35
CA ALA A 103 -1.76 -23.12 2.23
C ALA A 103 -1.71 -21.69 1.70
N SER A 104 -2.20 -20.72 2.49
CA SER A 104 -2.37 -19.34 2.07
C SER A 104 -1.23 -18.44 2.57
N TRP A 105 -1.18 -18.22 3.84
CA TRP A 105 -0.23 -17.36 4.53
C TRP A 105 0.51 -18.11 5.61
N GLN A 106 1.62 -17.56 6.06
CA GLN A 106 2.32 -18.01 7.26
C GLN A 106 2.68 -16.84 8.14
N VAL A 107 2.58 -17.06 9.44
CA VAL A 107 3.03 -16.15 10.49
C VAL A 107 4.19 -16.79 11.22
N THR A 108 5.24 -16.03 11.47
CA THR A 108 6.35 -16.44 12.32
C THR A 108 6.59 -15.31 13.32
N PHE A 109 6.70 -15.63 14.58
CA PHE A 109 7.01 -14.68 15.63
C PHE A 109 8.50 -14.77 15.97
N ASP A 110 9.09 -13.64 16.35
CA ASP A 110 10.48 -13.64 16.79
C ASP A 110 10.58 -14.10 18.25
N ASP A 111 11.54 -14.98 18.54
CA ASP A 111 11.85 -15.36 19.90
C ASP A 111 12.59 -14.22 20.61
N VAL A 112 11.84 -13.46 21.39
CA VAL A 112 12.35 -12.38 22.27
C VAL A 112 12.40 -12.80 23.73
N GLY A 113 12.29 -14.12 24.00
CA GLY A 113 12.23 -14.69 25.34
C GLY A 113 10.90 -14.47 26.06
N THR A 114 9.85 -14.13 25.32
CA THR A 114 8.47 -13.96 25.79
C THR A 114 7.56 -14.72 24.85
N PHE A 115 6.70 -15.59 25.40
CA PHE A 115 5.68 -16.31 24.67
C PHE A 115 4.35 -15.56 24.71
N PRO A 116 3.49 -15.67 23.68
CA PRO A 116 2.12 -15.20 23.78
C PRO A 116 1.38 -15.93 24.91
N GLY A 117 0.64 -15.18 25.71
CA GLY A 117 -0.13 -15.69 26.84
C GLY A 117 -1.61 -15.88 26.51
N SER A 118 -2.33 -16.42 27.50
CA SER A 118 -3.77 -16.61 27.39
C SER A 118 -4.51 -15.29 27.14
N GLY A 119 -5.30 -15.26 26.07
CA GLY A 119 -6.07 -14.09 25.66
C GLY A 119 -5.31 -13.10 24.77
N ASP A 120 -4.05 -13.35 24.45
CA ASP A 120 -3.35 -12.59 23.44
C ASP A 120 -3.95 -12.89 22.07
N VAL A 121 -4.11 -11.83 21.25
CA VAL A 121 -4.76 -11.93 19.96
C VAL A 121 -3.90 -11.24 18.91
N PHE A 122 -3.60 -12.00 17.86
CA PHE A 122 -2.89 -11.52 16.68
C PHE A 122 -3.80 -11.53 15.47
N TYR A 123 -3.88 -10.40 14.78
CA TYR A 123 -4.73 -10.21 13.60
C TYR A 123 -3.90 -10.11 12.33
N VAL A 124 -4.36 -10.75 11.27
CA VAL A 124 -3.77 -10.65 9.93
C VAL A 124 -4.83 -10.13 8.98
N GLU A 125 -4.61 -8.92 8.48
CA GLU A 125 -5.43 -8.34 7.42
C GLU A 125 -4.75 -8.49 6.06
N THR A 126 -5.53 -8.83 5.04
CA THR A 126 -5.04 -8.93 3.67
C THR A 126 -5.64 -7.84 2.80
N THR A 127 -4.85 -7.33 1.87
CA THR A 127 -5.38 -6.47 0.80
C THR A 127 -6.32 -7.30 -0.08
N LYS A 128 -7.50 -6.76 -0.36
CA LYS A 128 -8.48 -7.45 -1.19
C LYS A 128 -8.48 -6.87 -2.60
N PRO A 129 -8.51 -7.70 -3.65
CA PRO A 129 -8.68 -7.19 -5.00
C PRO A 129 -10.03 -6.48 -5.11
N PHE A 130 -10.08 -5.41 -5.91
CA PHE A 130 -11.33 -4.70 -6.17
C PHE A 130 -12.40 -5.64 -6.73
N ALA A 131 -13.58 -5.54 -6.18
CA ALA A 131 -14.78 -6.27 -6.60
C ALA A 131 -15.71 -5.35 -7.40
N ALA A 132 -16.63 -5.94 -8.16
CA ALA A 132 -17.61 -5.18 -8.92
C ALA A 132 -18.59 -4.38 -8.04
N SER A 133 -18.65 -4.68 -6.74
CA SER A 133 -19.45 -3.98 -5.73
C SER A 133 -18.73 -2.79 -5.11
N ASP A 134 -17.43 -2.63 -5.34
CA ASP A 134 -16.66 -1.54 -4.75
C ASP A 134 -17.02 -0.24 -5.44
N ALA A 135 -17.25 0.80 -4.64
CA ALA A 135 -17.57 2.12 -5.11
C ALA A 135 -16.58 3.14 -4.54
N PHE A 136 -16.17 4.06 -5.37
CA PHE A 136 -15.27 5.14 -4.96
C PHE A 136 -16.00 6.46 -5.09
N ASP A 137 -16.19 7.15 -3.99
CA ASP A 137 -16.73 8.49 -3.95
C ASP A 137 -15.59 9.51 -3.87
N PHE A 138 -15.60 10.47 -4.78
CA PHE A 138 -14.65 11.57 -4.74
C PHE A 138 -15.35 12.90 -4.99
N SER A 139 -14.90 13.94 -4.33
CA SER A 139 -15.35 15.30 -4.56
C SER A 139 -14.24 16.10 -5.24
N THR A 140 -14.63 16.91 -6.21
CA THR A 140 -13.72 17.86 -6.84
C THR A 140 -14.11 19.28 -6.42
N VAL A 141 -13.12 20.10 -6.13
CA VAL A 141 -13.31 21.53 -5.99
C VAL A 141 -13.25 22.16 -7.37
N ALA A 142 -14.28 22.90 -7.76
CA ALA A 142 -14.25 23.61 -9.02
C ALA A 142 -13.06 24.58 -9.04
N ALA A 143 -12.36 24.65 -10.19
CA ALA A 143 -11.32 25.64 -10.37
C ALA A 143 -11.91 27.04 -10.17
N ALA A 144 -11.49 27.71 -9.13
CA ALA A 144 -11.86 29.10 -8.87
C ALA A 144 -10.70 30.02 -9.31
N ALA A 145 -11.04 31.11 -9.99
CA ALA A 145 -10.05 32.13 -10.24
C ALA A 145 -9.78 32.87 -8.91
N ASP A 146 -8.56 32.71 -8.41
CA ASP A 146 -8.10 33.53 -7.28
C ASP A 146 -7.66 34.90 -7.81
N ALA A 147 -8.40 35.92 -7.44
CA ALA A 147 -8.15 37.29 -7.91
C ALA A 147 -6.77 37.84 -7.44
N ASP A 148 -6.32 37.38 -6.28
CA ASP A 148 -5.03 37.81 -5.72
C ASP A 148 -3.87 37.13 -6.46
N LEU A 149 -4.01 35.83 -6.76
CA LEU A 149 -3.04 35.06 -7.54
C LEU A 149 -2.94 35.60 -8.98
N VAL A 150 -4.09 35.92 -9.61
CA VAL A 150 -4.13 36.53 -10.94
C VAL A 150 -3.46 37.92 -10.95
N ALA A 151 -3.66 38.71 -9.88
CA ALA A 151 -3.03 40.00 -9.76
C ALA A 151 -1.49 39.91 -9.57
N GLU A 152 -1.02 38.86 -8.91
CA GLU A 152 0.40 38.55 -8.76
C GLU A 152 1.02 38.07 -10.07
N GLU A 153 0.41 37.16 -10.76
CA GLU A 153 0.85 36.65 -12.07
C GLU A 153 0.91 37.77 -13.13
N LEU A 154 -0.03 38.72 -13.10
CA LEU A 154 -0.03 39.87 -14.00
C LEU A 154 1.13 40.82 -13.75
N ARG A 155 1.70 40.88 -12.55
CA ARG A 155 2.87 41.70 -12.23
C ARG A 155 4.17 41.15 -12.83
N ASP A 156 4.20 39.89 -13.10
CA ASP A 156 5.36 39.19 -13.67
C ASP A 156 5.42 39.25 -15.19
N ILE A 157 4.42 39.88 -15.83
CA ILE A 157 4.43 40.12 -17.27
C ILE A 157 5.42 41.21 -17.60
N TYR A 158 6.35 40.91 -18.46
CA TYR A 158 7.29 41.90 -18.97
C TYR A 158 7.44 41.83 -20.48
N VAL A 159 7.91 42.92 -21.07
CA VAL A 159 8.09 43.07 -22.50
C VAL A 159 9.57 42.92 -22.87
N VAL A 160 9.83 42.14 -23.89
CA VAL A 160 11.19 41.94 -24.41
C VAL A 160 11.24 42.40 -25.86
N PRO A 161 12.21 43.19 -26.25
CA PRO A 161 13.27 43.84 -25.44
C PRO A 161 12.74 45.05 -24.68
N ASN A 162 13.25 45.27 -23.47
CA ASN A 162 12.94 46.46 -22.68
C ASN A 162 14.23 47.00 -22.00
N PRO A 163 14.72 48.23 -22.35
CA PRO A 163 14.14 49.15 -23.34
C PRO A 163 14.29 48.65 -24.78
N TYR A 164 13.33 48.98 -25.64
CA TYR A 164 13.43 48.69 -27.07
C TYR A 164 14.47 49.60 -27.70
N VAL A 165 15.53 49.01 -28.22
CA VAL A 165 16.57 49.73 -28.94
C VAL A 165 16.37 49.60 -30.44
N ALA A 166 16.77 50.61 -31.22
CA ALA A 166 16.54 50.68 -32.67
C ALA A 166 17.17 49.53 -33.48
N THR A 167 18.10 48.79 -32.88
CA THR A 167 18.65 47.54 -33.43
C THR A 167 18.67 46.47 -32.36
N ASN A 168 17.98 45.38 -32.61
CA ASN A 168 17.89 44.27 -31.67
C ASN A 168 18.47 43.01 -32.33
N GLN A 169 19.30 42.27 -31.63
CA GLN A 169 19.90 41.03 -32.12
C GLN A 169 18.86 39.90 -32.30
N LEU A 170 17.69 39.99 -31.68
CA LEU A 170 16.58 39.03 -31.83
C LEU A 170 15.72 39.32 -33.07
N GLU A 171 15.92 40.43 -33.76
CA GLU A 171 15.18 40.73 -34.97
C GLU A 171 15.83 40.05 -36.19
N PRO A 172 15.08 39.28 -36.96
CA PRO A 172 15.61 38.68 -38.18
C PRO A 172 16.01 39.81 -39.17
N ARG A 173 17.18 39.64 -39.78
CA ARG A 173 17.62 40.59 -40.88
C ARG A 173 16.70 40.42 -42.06
N ASN A 174 16.21 41.54 -42.61
CA ASN A 174 15.43 41.52 -43.84
C ASN A 174 16.33 41.95 -45.02
N PRO A 175 16.80 41.02 -45.84
CA PRO A 175 17.74 41.31 -46.93
C PRO A 175 17.11 42.14 -48.06
N VAL A 176 15.79 42.27 -48.09
CA VAL A 176 15.05 43.04 -49.10
C VAL A 176 14.87 44.50 -48.74
N SER A 177 15.08 44.83 -47.44
CA SER A 177 14.97 46.20 -46.97
C SER A 177 16.29 46.94 -47.18
N ARG A 178 16.26 48.16 -47.75
CA ARG A 178 17.44 49.04 -47.90
C ARG A 178 18.13 49.37 -46.53
N SER A 179 17.43 49.20 -45.42
CA SER A 179 17.95 49.41 -44.09
C SER A 179 18.42 48.15 -43.39
N GLU A 180 18.32 46.97 -44.07
CA GLU A 180 18.57 45.65 -43.50
C GLU A 180 17.82 45.37 -42.17
N ARG A 181 16.79 46.17 -41.90
CA ARG A 181 16.00 46.03 -40.71
C ARG A 181 14.88 45.03 -40.93
N GLY A 182 14.73 44.03 -40.06
CA GLY A 182 13.61 43.15 -40.00
C GLY A 182 12.35 43.78 -39.42
N ASP A 183 11.28 43.02 -39.36
CA ASP A 183 10.06 43.44 -38.68
C ASP A 183 10.33 43.66 -37.20
N ARG A 184 9.83 44.79 -36.68
CA ARG A 184 9.93 45.10 -35.25
C ARG A 184 9.01 44.19 -34.47
N ARG A 185 9.56 43.43 -33.55
CA ARG A 185 8.81 42.49 -32.72
C ARG A 185 9.01 42.77 -31.24
N LEU A 186 7.92 42.75 -30.52
CA LEU A 186 7.87 42.79 -29.08
C LEU A 186 7.27 41.47 -28.61
N TYR A 187 7.86 40.91 -27.59
CA TYR A 187 7.37 39.70 -26.95
C TYR A 187 6.91 40.01 -25.55
N PHE A 188 5.74 39.54 -25.21
CA PHE A 188 5.27 39.56 -23.83
C PHE A 188 5.63 38.19 -23.21
N ALA A 189 6.45 38.25 -22.19
CA ALA A 189 6.84 37.05 -21.44
C ALA A 189 5.97 36.88 -20.18
N ASN A 190 5.84 35.65 -19.70
CA ASN A 190 5.05 35.28 -18.51
C ASN A 190 3.55 35.66 -18.65
N VAL A 191 2.99 35.57 -19.84
CA VAL A 191 1.56 35.82 -20.04
C VAL A 191 0.78 34.59 -19.56
N PRO A 192 -0.18 34.74 -18.64
CA PRO A 192 -1.06 33.63 -18.24
C PRO A 192 -1.79 32.98 -19.41
N ALA A 193 -2.12 31.70 -19.30
CA ALA A 193 -2.77 30.93 -20.35
C ALA A 193 -4.12 31.52 -20.84
N GLN A 194 -4.78 32.30 -19.99
CA GLN A 194 -6.05 32.98 -20.28
C GLN A 194 -5.89 34.50 -20.12
N ALA A 195 -5.09 35.11 -20.98
CA ALA A 195 -4.93 36.56 -21.00
C ALA A 195 -5.36 37.14 -22.36
N THR A 196 -5.95 38.32 -22.33
CA THR A 196 -6.28 39.11 -23.54
C THR A 196 -5.43 40.40 -23.54
N ILE A 197 -4.62 40.54 -24.56
CA ILE A 197 -3.84 41.77 -24.78
C ILE A 197 -4.67 42.69 -25.67
N ARG A 198 -4.91 43.94 -25.24
CA ARG A 198 -5.65 44.93 -26.00
C ARG A 198 -4.76 46.16 -26.23
#